data_95101707645382286dba3f4dd1cb7903
#
_entry.id   95101707645382286dba3f4dd1cb7903
#
_cell.length_a   1.000
_cell.length_b   1.000
_cell.length_c   1.000
_cell.angle_alpha   90.00
_cell.angle_beta   90.00
_cell.angle_gamma   90.00
#
_symmetry.space_group_name_H-M   'P 1'
#
loop_
_entity.id
_entity.type
_entity.pdbx_description
1 polymer ?
#
loop_
_entity_poly.entity_id
_entity_poly.type
_entity_poly.pdbx_seq_one_letter_code
_entity_poly.pdbx_strand_id
1 'polypeptide(L)'
;MKKWIAVYVCISAISAMSVDMSKIQAVILDAVTGQPIRGAKVFGSFRMNNGIRIWTESPTPNVDEVTTDDRGHCMMRGKTNVGHAGCWVSKAPEEYYLSPAAGSFDFKDRDIFGNWQPDNLVATIRLQRVEHPIPLMVKRVEWRNWRKGLLGLQGTNAVLRLDMVKGDWLPPYGHGETADLEITSELKITGKDRKYSPAARAETDVLFYDIVQTIRPTGADDCISELQSDPTSGIKIRHGSDEGRGARIVRRQGRRKRFSMGGEWYGKRFDDTDENRCYTFRIRSRYDERGNLAEARYGKIYGDFKFEGHLDRGIISVRFLYYLNPTPLDRNLEWDMKSNLCTNPSLANKPMP
;
A
#
# COMPACT_ATOMS: atom_id res chain seq x y z
N MET A 1 24.45 -41.90 45.18
CA MET A 1 24.62 -41.49 43.80
C MET A 1 23.37 -41.55 42.90
N LYS A 2 22.39 -42.42 43.14
CA LYS A 2 21.19 -42.53 42.27
C LYS A 2 20.16 -41.34 42.36
N LYS A 3 20.12 -40.60 43.45
CA LYS A 3 19.19 -39.48 43.64
C LYS A 3 19.56 -38.17 42.87
N TRP A 4 20.84 -37.98 42.58
CA TRP A 4 21.32 -36.80 41.84
C TRP A 4 21.12 -36.86 40.34
N ILE A 5 21.06 -38.05 39.76
CA ILE A 5 20.84 -38.26 38.34
C ILE A 5 19.41 -37.89 37.96
N ALA A 6 18.43 -38.17 38.82
CA ALA A 6 17.02 -37.84 38.59
C ALA A 6 16.78 -36.33 38.59
N VAL A 7 17.47 -35.57 39.44
CA VAL A 7 17.37 -34.10 39.46
C VAL A 7 17.97 -33.45 38.22
N TYR A 8 19.10 -33.98 37.72
CA TYR A 8 19.76 -33.47 36.52
C TYR A 8 18.93 -33.75 35.24
N VAL A 9 18.28 -34.90 35.17
CA VAL A 9 17.41 -35.27 34.04
C VAL A 9 16.13 -34.39 34.05
N CYS A 10 15.60 -34.06 35.22
CA CYS A 10 14.43 -33.12 35.31
C CYS A 10 14.82 -31.69 34.93
N ILE A 11 16.02 -31.22 35.29
CA ILE A 11 16.47 -29.86 34.92
C ILE A 11 16.77 -29.77 33.42
N SER A 12 17.36 -30.80 32.82
CA SER A 12 17.58 -30.85 31.38
C SER A 12 16.29 -31.02 30.56
N ALA A 13 15.30 -31.73 31.11
CA ALA A 13 13.99 -31.84 30.46
C ALA A 13 13.19 -30.53 30.52
N ILE A 14 13.34 -29.73 31.59
CA ILE A 14 12.73 -28.41 31.70
C ILE A 14 13.39 -27.42 30.72
N SER A 15 14.69 -27.51 30.51
CA SER A 15 15.40 -26.69 29.51
C SER A 15 15.02 -27.00 28.04
N ALA A 16 14.54 -28.21 27.76
CA ALA A 16 14.07 -28.60 26.43
C ALA A 16 12.66 -28.11 26.10
N MET A 17 11.94 -27.54 27.06
CA MET A 17 10.58 -26.98 26.90
C MET A 17 10.53 -25.45 26.87
N SER A 18 11.65 -24.75 26.66
CA SER A 18 11.59 -23.32 26.46
C SER A 18 10.99 -23.04 25.10
N VAL A 19 9.69 -22.91 25.07
CA VAL A 19 8.94 -22.50 23.90
C VAL A 19 9.20 -21.00 23.75
N ASP A 20 9.83 -20.58 22.66
CA ASP A 20 10.08 -19.18 22.29
C ASP A 20 8.75 -18.41 22.13
N MET A 21 8.00 -18.25 23.20
CA MET A 21 6.71 -17.58 23.20
C MET A 21 6.89 -16.09 23.36
N SER A 22 6.17 -15.34 22.54
CA SER A 22 6.02 -13.89 22.66
C SER A 22 4.56 -13.52 22.84
N LYS A 23 4.34 -12.42 23.53
CA LYS A 23 3.03 -11.82 23.73
C LYS A 23 3.04 -10.43 23.13
N ILE A 24 1.99 -10.10 22.42
CA ILE A 24 1.69 -8.75 21.96
C ILE A 24 0.25 -8.42 22.32
N GLN A 25 -0.01 -7.15 22.55
CA GLN A 25 -1.32 -6.67 22.91
C GLN A 25 -1.76 -5.59 21.94
N ALA A 26 -3.06 -5.50 21.70
CA ALA A 26 -3.61 -4.38 20.94
C ALA A 26 -4.83 -3.81 21.67
N VAL A 27 -4.99 -2.49 21.53
CA VAL A 27 -6.19 -1.76 21.95
C VAL A 27 -6.78 -1.13 20.70
N ILE A 28 -8.04 -1.44 20.43
CA ILE A 28 -8.76 -0.94 19.27
C ILE A 28 -9.74 0.13 19.73
N LEU A 29 -9.59 1.33 19.18
CA LEU A 29 -10.35 2.52 19.58
C LEU A 29 -11.06 3.14 18.37
N ASP A 30 -12.19 3.78 18.61
CA ASP A 30 -12.82 4.69 17.67
C ASP A 30 -11.91 5.90 17.44
N ALA A 31 -11.66 6.23 16.17
CA ALA A 31 -10.71 7.28 15.79
C ALA A 31 -11.14 8.69 16.21
N VAL A 32 -12.45 8.92 16.35
CA VAL A 32 -13.02 10.23 16.68
C VAL A 32 -13.29 10.37 18.18
N THR A 33 -13.97 9.38 18.76
CA THR A 33 -14.40 9.44 20.16
C THR A 33 -13.36 8.91 21.15
N GLY A 34 -12.40 8.13 20.68
CA GLY A 34 -11.45 7.41 21.53
C GLY A 34 -12.07 6.26 22.34
N GLN A 35 -13.35 5.96 22.12
CA GLN A 35 -14.02 4.87 22.82
C GLN A 35 -13.51 3.50 22.37
N PRO A 36 -13.44 2.51 23.26
CA PRO A 36 -13.01 1.17 22.93
C PRO A 36 -13.99 0.48 21.98
N ILE A 37 -13.47 -0.32 21.06
CA ILE A 37 -14.26 -1.08 20.07
C ILE A 37 -14.21 -2.56 20.43
N ARG A 38 -15.37 -3.10 20.83
CA ARG A 38 -15.58 -4.52 21.06
C ARG A 38 -15.80 -5.26 19.74
N GLY A 39 -15.40 -6.53 19.69
CA GLY A 39 -15.76 -7.45 18.59
C GLY A 39 -14.90 -7.29 17.34
N ALA A 40 -13.89 -6.43 17.34
CA ALA A 40 -12.92 -6.37 16.26
C ALA A 40 -12.02 -7.62 16.30
N LYS A 41 -11.84 -8.28 15.16
CA LYS A 41 -10.89 -9.38 15.03
C LYS A 41 -9.50 -8.84 14.71
N VAL A 42 -8.55 -9.22 15.52
CA VAL A 42 -7.15 -8.79 15.41
C VAL A 42 -6.28 -9.99 15.14
N PHE A 43 -5.43 -9.85 14.16
CA PHE A 43 -4.52 -10.87 13.70
C PHE A 43 -3.11 -10.57 14.18
N GLY A 44 -2.47 -11.51 14.88
CA GLY A 44 -1.08 -11.42 15.30
C GLY A 44 -0.20 -12.28 14.40
N SER A 45 0.89 -11.73 13.92
CA SER A 45 1.88 -12.44 13.10
C SER A 45 3.23 -12.44 13.81
N PHE A 46 3.77 -13.63 14.04
CA PHE A 46 5.04 -13.83 14.72
C PHE A 46 6.06 -14.39 13.72
N ARG A 47 7.11 -13.63 13.46
CA ARG A 47 8.06 -13.95 12.41
C ARG A 47 9.01 -15.06 12.83
N MET A 48 9.13 -16.08 11.99
CA MET A 48 10.12 -17.17 12.15
C MET A 48 11.15 -17.10 11.03
N ASN A 49 12.41 -17.22 11.37
CA ASN A 49 13.48 -17.38 10.39
C ASN A 49 13.99 -18.84 10.46
N ASN A 50 13.71 -19.61 9.45
CA ASN A 50 14.04 -21.04 9.42
C ASN A 50 15.49 -21.33 9.03
N GLY A 51 16.37 -20.32 8.99
CA GLY A 51 17.81 -20.49 8.80
C GLY A 51 18.27 -21.01 7.42
N ILE A 52 17.39 -21.60 6.65
CA ILE A 52 17.67 -22.13 5.33
C ILE A 52 16.98 -21.25 4.29
N ARG A 53 17.74 -20.44 3.58
CA ARG A 53 17.25 -19.73 2.39
C ARG A 53 17.09 -20.73 1.23
N ILE A 54 16.04 -21.52 1.27
CA ILE A 54 15.54 -22.19 0.08
C ILE A 54 14.58 -21.21 -0.58
N TRP A 55 14.76 -20.94 -1.85
CA TRP A 55 14.09 -19.91 -2.66
C TRP A 55 12.59 -20.15 -2.92
N THR A 56 12.00 -21.06 -2.22
CA THR A 56 10.60 -21.46 -2.40
C THR A 56 9.92 -21.47 -1.03
N GLU A 57 9.00 -20.57 -0.84
CA GLU A 57 8.06 -20.41 0.27
C GLU A 57 8.48 -19.43 1.36
N SER A 58 7.72 -18.35 1.46
CA SER A 58 7.70 -17.52 2.67
C SER A 58 7.34 -18.42 3.85
N PRO A 59 8.08 -18.39 4.96
CA PRO A 59 7.71 -19.16 6.13
C PRO A 59 6.28 -18.79 6.52
N THR A 60 5.44 -19.79 6.69
CA THR A 60 4.09 -19.62 7.20
C THR A 60 4.19 -18.87 8.52
N PRO A 61 3.69 -17.64 8.64
CA PRO A 61 3.74 -16.94 9.90
C PRO A 61 2.92 -17.74 10.91
N ASN A 62 3.48 -17.89 12.11
CA ASN A 62 2.71 -18.40 13.23
C ASN A 62 1.71 -17.28 13.60
N VAL A 63 0.43 -17.56 13.42
CA VAL A 63 -0.63 -16.54 13.48
C VAL A 63 -1.63 -16.89 14.56
N ASP A 64 -2.05 -15.84 15.27
CA ASP A 64 -3.10 -15.90 16.26
C ASP A 64 -4.20 -14.88 15.90
N GLU A 65 -5.46 -15.27 15.91
CA GLU A 65 -6.60 -14.37 15.67
C GLU A 65 -7.46 -14.31 16.92
N VAL A 66 -7.57 -13.11 17.47
CA VAL A 66 -8.30 -12.87 18.72
C VAL A 66 -9.32 -11.75 18.52
N THR A 67 -10.44 -11.83 19.23
CA THR A 67 -11.47 -10.80 19.23
C THR A 67 -11.30 -9.86 20.41
N THR A 68 -11.49 -8.55 20.22
CA THR A 68 -11.40 -7.55 21.28
C THR A 68 -12.54 -7.66 22.29
N ASP A 69 -12.22 -7.42 23.54
CA ASP A 69 -13.16 -7.37 24.66
C ASP A 69 -13.91 -6.02 24.76
N ASP A 70 -14.69 -5.82 25.83
CA ASP A 70 -15.47 -4.60 26.07
C ASP A 70 -14.59 -3.35 26.26
N ARG A 71 -13.31 -3.53 26.57
CA ARG A 71 -12.32 -2.46 26.68
C ARG A 71 -11.54 -2.24 25.39
N GLY A 72 -11.96 -2.88 24.29
CA GLY A 72 -11.25 -2.86 23.02
C GLY A 72 -9.91 -3.58 23.03
N HIS A 73 -9.64 -4.38 24.06
CA HIS A 73 -8.35 -4.99 24.32
C HIS A 73 -8.30 -6.43 23.79
N CYS A 74 -7.16 -6.83 23.26
CA CYS A 74 -6.88 -8.23 22.93
C CYS A 74 -5.41 -8.56 23.15
N MET A 75 -5.13 -9.85 23.41
CA MET A 75 -3.79 -10.37 23.61
C MET A 75 -3.57 -11.55 22.67
N MET A 76 -2.50 -11.49 21.90
CA MET A 76 -2.09 -12.52 20.94
C MET A 76 -0.77 -13.15 21.42
N ARG A 77 -0.63 -14.44 21.13
CA ARG A 77 0.56 -15.22 21.51
C ARG A 77 1.07 -16.00 20.33
N GLY A 78 2.38 -16.10 20.21
CA GLY A 78 3.00 -16.86 19.14
C GLY A 78 4.47 -17.07 19.33
N LYS A 79 5.07 -17.86 18.45
CA LYS A 79 6.50 -18.15 18.47
C LYS A 79 7.23 -17.26 17.49
N THR A 80 8.31 -16.62 17.93
CA THR A 80 9.26 -15.93 17.05
C THR A 80 10.69 -16.26 17.45
N ASN A 81 11.57 -16.47 16.48
CA ASN A 81 12.99 -16.65 16.72
C ASN A 81 13.83 -15.45 16.28
N VAL A 82 13.19 -14.43 15.70
CA VAL A 82 13.86 -13.22 15.21
C VAL A 82 13.51 -11.95 16.01
N GLY A 83 12.76 -12.10 17.10
CA GLY A 83 12.42 -10.99 17.95
C GLY A 83 11.49 -9.94 17.29
N HIS A 84 10.68 -10.36 16.32
CA HIS A 84 9.76 -9.45 15.62
C HIS A 84 8.36 -10.05 15.53
N ALA A 85 7.36 -9.22 15.81
CA ALA A 85 5.95 -9.54 15.63
C ALA A 85 5.18 -8.32 15.10
N GLY A 86 4.00 -8.57 14.54
CA GLY A 86 3.10 -7.51 14.09
C GLY A 86 1.65 -7.88 14.38
N CYS A 87 0.78 -6.89 14.43
CA CYS A 87 -0.66 -7.12 14.48
C CYS A 87 -1.43 -6.12 13.62
N TRP A 88 -2.60 -6.53 13.15
CA TRP A 88 -3.52 -5.68 12.40
C TRP A 88 -4.95 -6.16 12.61
N VAL A 89 -5.92 -5.29 12.35
CA VAL A 89 -7.33 -5.67 12.37
C VAL A 89 -7.66 -6.44 11.10
N SER A 90 -8.06 -7.69 11.23
CA SER A 90 -8.45 -8.56 10.11
C SER A 90 -9.92 -8.39 9.74
N LYS A 91 -10.77 -8.05 10.74
CA LYS A 91 -12.19 -7.76 10.55
C LYS A 91 -12.64 -6.71 11.56
N ALA A 92 -13.10 -5.59 11.06
CA ALA A 92 -13.77 -4.56 11.86
C ALA A 92 -15.26 -4.90 12.05
N PRO A 93 -15.92 -4.42 13.12
CA PRO A 93 -17.39 -4.37 13.18
C PRO A 93 -17.95 -3.60 11.96
N GLU A 94 -19.20 -3.91 11.57
CA GLU A 94 -19.77 -3.40 10.30
C GLU A 94 -19.86 -1.87 10.24
N GLU A 95 -19.96 -1.22 11.39
CA GLU A 95 -19.98 0.23 11.50
C GLU A 95 -18.61 0.91 11.42
N TYR A 96 -17.53 0.15 11.17
CA TYR A 96 -16.17 0.67 11.08
C TYR A 96 -15.45 0.25 9.80
N TYR A 97 -14.64 1.15 9.29
CA TYR A 97 -13.71 0.82 8.21
C TYR A 97 -12.56 -0.04 8.74
N LEU A 98 -12.13 -0.99 7.92
CA LEU A 98 -10.90 -1.71 8.17
C LEU A 98 -9.71 -0.74 8.03
N SER A 99 -8.92 -0.60 9.09
CA SER A 99 -7.73 0.24 9.07
C SER A 99 -6.55 -0.51 8.42
N PRO A 100 -5.76 0.15 7.57
CA PRO A 100 -4.46 -0.38 7.14
C PRO A 100 -3.41 -0.28 8.26
N ALA A 101 -3.70 0.40 9.35
CA ALA A 101 -2.78 0.55 10.47
C ALA A 101 -2.45 -0.81 11.08
N ALA A 102 -1.18 -1.04 11.31
CA ALA A 102 -0.64 -2.23 11.93
C ALA A 102 0.25 -1.86 13.11
N GLY A 103 0.23 -2.67 14.15
CA GLY A 103 1.24 -2.61 15.20
C GLY A 103 2.47 -3.41 14.80
N SER A 104 3.64 -2.85 15.03
CA SER A 104 4.94 -3.53 14.85
C SER A 104 5.67 -3.57 16.19
N PHE A 105 6.24 -4.71 16.52
CA PHE A 105 6.88 -4.97 17.80
C PHE A 105 8.26 -5.56 17.57
N ASP A 106 9.26 -4.93 18.19
CA ASP A 106 10.62 -5.44 18.22
C ASP A 106 10.98 -5.80 19.66
N PHE A 107 11.23 -7.08 19.89
CA PHE A 107 11.69 -7.61 21.15
C PHE A 107 13.23 -7.53 21.19
N LYS A 108 13.76 -7.15 22.33
CA LYS A 108 15.21 -6.91 22.48
C LYS A 108 15.93 -8.10 23.11
N ASP A 109 15.34 -8.65 24.15
CA ASP A 109 15.96 -9.65 25.01
C ASP A 109 15.03 -10.83 25.28
N ARG A 110 15.54 -11.85 25.97
CA ARG A 110 14.77 -12.98 26.47
C ARG A 110 14.90 -13.08 27.99
N ASP A 111 13.84 -13.48 28.64
CA ASP A 111 13.90 -13.81 30.06
C ASP A 111 14.61 -15.17 30.32
N ILE A 112 14.76 -15.51 31.58
CA ILE A 112 15.39 -16.79 32.01
C ILE A 112 14.63 -18.04 31.55
N PHE A 113 13.37 -17.88 31.11
CA PHE A 113 12.52 -18.95 30.59
C PHE A 113 12.51 -18.99 29.06
N GLY A 114 13.24 -18.09 28.40
CA GLY A 114 13.31 -17.98 26.95
C GLY A 114 12.22 -17.17 26.29
N ASN A 115 11.33 -16.52 27.07
CA ASN A 115 10.29 -15.66 26.51
C ASN A 115 10.85 -14.30 26.10
N TRP A 116 10.37 -13.79 24.98
CA TRP A 116 10.77 -12.49 24.47
C TRP A 116 10.32 -11.33 25.35
N GLN A 117 11.20 -10.33 25.50
CA GLN A 117 10.98 -9.15 26.32
C GLN A 117 11.13 -7.86 25.49
N PRO A 118 10.37 -6.81 25.85
CA PRO A 118 9.35 -6.75 26.89
C PRO A 118 8.06 -7.49 26.47
N ASP A 119 7.36 -8.12 27.42
CA ASP A 119 6.13 -8.89 27.18
C ASP A 119 4.83 -8.05 27.32
N ASN A 120 4.97 -6.76 27.55
CA ASN A 120 3.87 -5.81 27.77
C ASN A 120 3.68 -4.82 26.62
N LEU A 121 4.21 -5.13 25.43
CA LEU A 121 4.07 -4.27 24.25
C LEU A 121 2.61 -4.17 23.81
N VAL A 122 2.12 -2.94 23.64
CA VAL A 122 0.75 -2.63 23.26
C VAL A 122 0.72 -1.76 22.03
N ALA A 123 -0.02 -2.17 21.00
CA ALA A 123 -0.34 -1.33 19.86
C ALA A 123 -1.71 -0.67 20.04
N THR A 124 -1.82 0.61 19.72
CA THR A 124 -3.11 1.27 19.62
C THR A 124 -3.49 1.41 18.16
N ILE A 125 -4.59 0.79 17.77
CA ILE A 125 -5.13 0.87 16.41
C ILE A 125 -6.45 1.63 16.46
N ARG A 126 -6.58 2.65 15.63
CA ARG A 126 -7.78 3.48 15.57
C ARG A 126 -8.59 3.12 14.32
N LEU A 127 -9.89 2.83 14.51
CA LEU A 127 -10.82 2.58 13.42
C LEU A 127 -11.76 3.77 13.26
N GLN A 128 -12.00 4.14 12.03
CA GLN A 128 -12.93 5.21 11.70
C GLN A 128 -14.32 4.63 11.45
N ARG A 129 -15.33 5.23 12.08
CA ARG A 129 -16.72 4.84 11.90
C ARG A 129 -17.21 5.20 10.49
N VAL A 130 -18.01 4.32 9.91
CA VAL A 130 -18.77 4.57 8.68
C VAL A 130 -19.98 5.41 9.04
N GLU A 131 -20.21 6.53 8.36
CA GLU A 131 -21.32 7.45 8.68
C GLU A 131 -22.36 7.50 7.58
N HIS A 132 -21.93 7.78 6.35
CA HIS A 132 -22.80 7.99 5.20
C HIS A 132 -22.29 7.21 3.97
N PRO A 133 -22.23 5.87 4.06
CA PRO A 133 -21.64 5.06 3.00
C PRO A 133 -22.50 5.10 1.72
N ILE A 134 -21.85 5.28 0.58
CA ILE A 134 -22.46 5.28 -0.73
C ILE A 134 -21.72 4.35 -1.70
N PRO A 135 -22.38 3.84 -2.74
CA PRO A 135 -21.70 3.17 -3.84
C PRO A 135 -20.76 4.15 -4.57
N LEU A 136 -19.53 3.73 -4.81
CA LEU A 136 -18.56 4.50 -5.58
C LEU A 136 -18.07 3.69 -6.78
N MET A 137 -17.55 4.37 -7.79
CA MET A 137 -16.74 3.76 -8.82
C MET A 137 -15.35 3.52 -8.24
N VAL A 138 -14.94 2.25 -8.12
CA VAL A 138 -13.62 1.87 -7.59
C VAL A 138 -12.82 1.20 -8.69
N LYS A 139 -11.70 1.79 -9.07
CA LYS A 139 -10.88 1.29 -10.18
C LYS A 139 -9.40 1.27 -9.81
N ARG A 140 -8.79 0.10 -9.97
CA ARG A 140 -7.34 0.00 -10.05
C ARG A 140 -6.92 0.28 -11.48
N VAL A 141 -6.16 1.33 -11.66
CA VAL A 141 -5.54 1.67 -12.94
C VAL A 141 -4.19 0.98 -13.00
N GLU A 142 -3.96 0.28 -14.07
CA GLU A 142 -2.67 -0.33 -14.36
C GLU A 142 -2.38 -0.18 -15.86
N TRP A 143 -1.21 0.34 -16.17
CA TRP A 143 -0.74 0.41 -17.54
C TRP A 143 0.61 -0.28 -17.66
N ARG A 144 0.65 -1.31 -18.49
CA ARG A 144 1.85 -2.06 -18.83
C ARG A 144 1.89 -2.31 -20.31
N ASN A 145 2.96 -1.90 -20.94
CA ASN A 145 3.18 -2.23 -22.33
C ASN A 145 4.05 -3.49 -22.48
N TRP A 146 3.40 -4.64 -22.61
CA TRP A 146 4.08 -5.93 -22.74
C TRP A 146 4.56 -6.22 -24.17
N ARG A 147 3.94 -5.63 -25.19
CA ARG A 147 4.03 -6.11 -26.57
C ARG A 147 4.65 -5.16 -27.58
N LYS A 148 4.72 -3.89 -27.25
CA LYS A 148 5.16 -2.91 -28.23
C LYS A 148 6.28 -2.07 -27.63
N GLY A 149 7.50 -2.39 -27.72
CA GLY A 149 8.66 -1.57 -27.32
C GLY A 149 8.57 -0.07 -27.68
N LEU A 150 7.44 0.53 -27.48
CA LEU A 150 6.90 1.75 -28.06
C LEU A 150 7.00 2.98 -27.16
N LEU A 151 7.48 2.83 -25.93
CA LEU A 151 8.05 4.00 -25.30
C LEU A 151 9.47 4.09 -25.83
N GLY A 152 9.65 4.88 -26.86
CA GLY A 152 10.94 5.05 -27.49
C GLY A 152 12.02 5.29 -26.44
N LEU A 153 13.04 4.48 -26.44
CA LEU A 153 14.13 4.43 -25.46
C LEU A 153 14.99 5.70 -25.40
N GLN A 154 14.69 6.70 -26.20
CA GLN A 154 15.46 7.93 -26.28
C GLN A 154 14.53 9.15 -26.34
N GLY A 155 14.38 9.81 -25.20
CA GLY A 155 13.88 11.18 -25.14
C GLY A 155 12.42 11.42 -25.50
N THR A 156 11.59 10.39 -25.55
CA THR A 156 10.19 10.55 -25.89
C THR A 156 9.36 10.75 -24.64
N ASN A 157 8.68 11.88 -24.58
CA ASN A 157 7.66 12.17 -23.58
C ASN A 157 6.44 11.30 -23.88
N ALA A 158 6.24 10.25 -23.09
CA ALA A 158 5.03 9.48 -23.16
C ALA A 158 3.89 10.26 -22.46
N VAL A 159 2.80 10.43 -23.19
CA VAL A 159 1.59 11.06 -22.64
C VAL A 159 0.47 10.04 -22.59
N LEU A 160 -0.02 9.78 -21.41
CA LEU A 160 -1.17 8.90 -21.15
C LEU A 160 -2.33 9.76 -20.66
N ARG A 161 -3.53 9.52 -21.20
CA ARG A 161 -4.74 10.19 -20.78
C ARG A 161 -5.77 9.18 -20.33
N LEU A 162 -6.38 9.42 -19.19
CA LEU A 162 -7.35 8.55 -18.55
C LEU A 162 -8.71 9.22 -18.50
N ASP A 163 -9.73 8.50 -18.94
CA ASP A 163 -11.13 8.79 -18.64
C ASP A 163 -11.50 8.11 -17.32
N MET A 164 -11.57 8.88 -16.25
CA MET A 164 -11.80 8.34 -14.92
C MET A 164 -13.25 7.89 -14.72
N VAL A 165 -14.21 8.44 -15.47
CA VAL A 165 -15.61 8.03 -15.42
C VAL A 165 -15.83 6.71 -16.16
N LYS A 166 -15.18 6.50 -17.30
CA LYS A 166 -15.19 5.20 -17.98
C LYS A 166 -14.24 4.19 -17.36
N GLY A 167 -13.26 4.66 -16.61
CA GLY A 167 -12.20 3.84 -16.05
C GLY A 167 -11.29 3.23 -17.11
N ASP A 168 -11.06 3.95 -18.23
CA ASP A 168 -10.25 3.46 -19.34
C ASP A 168 -9.34 4.56 -19.91
N TRP A 169 -8.23 4.11 -20.53
CA TRP A 169 -7.31 5.00 -21.21
C TRP A 169 -7.92 5.55 -22.50
N LEU A 170 -7.54 6.75 -22.89
CA LEU A 170 -7.89 7.28 -24.22
C LEU A 170 -7.12 6.54 -25.31
N PRO A 171 -7.63 6.56 -26.55
CA PRO A 171 -6.91 6.05 -27.72
C PRO A 171 -5.49 6.63 -27.82
N PRO A 172 -4.49 5.86 -28.26
CA PRO A 172 -4.59 4.49 -28.79
C PRO A 172 -4.52 3.37 -27.72
N TYR A 173 -4.56 3.69 -26.44
CA TYR A 173 -4.32 2.76 -25.32
C TYR A 173 -5.59 2.14 -24.75
N GLY A 174 -6.74 2.70 -25.04
CA GLY A 174 -8.06 2.25 -24.56
C GLY A 174 -9.19 2.89 -25.35
N HIS A 175 -10.39 2.89 -24.76
CA HIS A 175 -11.63 3.36 -25.36
C HIS A 175 -12.26 4.52 -24.54
N GLY A 176 -11.47 5.18 -23.70
CA GLY A 176 -11.88 6.40 -23.01
C GLY A 176 -12.20 7.53 -24.00
N GLU A 177 -13.09 8.41 -23.63
CA GLU A 177 -13.58 9.50 -24.50
C GLU A 177 -13.14 10.87 -24.00
N THR A 178 -13.15 11.07 -22.71
CA THR A 178 -12.85 12.35 -22.08
C THR A 178 -11.60 12.21 -21.23
N ALA A 179 -10.58 13.02 -21.51
CA ALA A 179 -9.40 13.08 -20.67
C ALA A 179 -9.73 13.78 -19.36
N ASP A 180 -9.68 13.07 -18.25
CA ASP A 180 -9.82 13.62 -16.91
C ASP A 180 -8.47 13.81 -16.22
N LEU A 181 -7.54 12.89 -16.48
CA LEU A 181 -6.18 12.90 -15.92
C LEU A 181 -5.15 12.68 -17.04
N GLU A 182 -4.11 13.50 -17.03
CA GLU A 182 -2.96 13.36 -17.92
C GLU A 182 -1.72 12.98 -17.12
N ILE A 183 -1.00 11.97 -17.59
CA ILE A 183 0.26 11.50 -17.03
C ILE A 183 1.33 11.60 -18.10
N THR A 184 2.35 12.41 -17.86
CA THR A 184 3.51 12.53 -18.74
C THR A 184 4.73 11.89 -18.08
N SER A 185 5.58 11.25 -18.86
CA SER A 185 6.80 10.62 -18.38
C SER A 185 7.99 11.13 -19.16
N GLU A 186 8.94 11.75 -18.48
CA GLU A 186 10.23 12.16 -19.00
C GLU A 186 11.28 11.13 -18.58
N LEU A 187 12.03 10.63 -19.55
CA LEU A 187 13.08 9.65 -19.35
C LEU A 187 14.44 10.22 -19.72
N LYS A 188 15.39 10.09 -18.78
CA LYS A 188 16.80 10.39 -19.02
C LYS A 188 17.63 9.14 -18.79
N ILE A 189 18.29 8.64 -19.82
CA ILE A 189 19.28 7.57 -19.68
C ILE A 189 20.56 8.19 -19.15
N THR A 190 21.04 7.70 -18.00
CA THR A 190 22.23 8.21 -17.28
C THR A 190 23.45 7.31 -17.42
N GLY A 191 23.28 6.14 -18.01
CA GLY A 191 24.37 5.19 -18.27
C GLY A 191 23.89 3.84 -18.78
N LYS A 192 24.84 3.04 -19.22
CA LYS A 192 24.65 1.67 -19.74
C LYS A 192 25.75 0.77 -19.22
N ASP A 193 25.40 -0.47 -18.92
CA ASP A 193 26.35 -1.53 -18.58
C ASP A 193 25.95 -2.85 -19.25
N ARG A 194 26.89 -3.80 -19.36
CA ARG A 194 26.59 -5.14 -19.84
C ARG A 194 26.68 -6.15 -18.70
N LYS A 195 25.71 -7.04 -18.65
CA LYS A 195 25.68 -8.12 -17.66
C LYS A 195 25.28 -9.43 -18.31
N TYR A 196 25.99 -10.49 -18.00
CA TYR A 196 25.56 -11.83 -18.35
C TYR A 196 24.29 -12.20 -17.60
N SER A 197 23.25 -12.56 -18.31
CA SER A 197 21.99 -13.06 -17.75
C SER A 197 21.97 -14.59 -17.84
N PRO A 198 22.04 -15.32 -16.72
CA PRO A 198 21.93 -16.77 -16.71
C PRO A 198 20.60 -17.27 -17.30
N ALA A 199 19.51 -16.52 -17.11
CA ALA A 199 18.20 -16.85 -17.65
C ALA A 199 18.10 -16.69 -19.17
N ALA A 200 18.78 -15.68 -19.74
CA ALA A 200 18.84 -15.45 -21.18
C ALA A 200 20.02 -16.20 -21.84
N ARG A 201 20.95 -16.76 -21.06
CA ARG A 201 22.22 -17.35 -21.52
C ARG A 201 23.00 -16.43 -22.45
N ALA A 202 22.89 -15.11 -22.24
CA ALA A 202 23.49 -14.09 -23.09
C ALA A 202 23.84 -12.84 -22.26
N GLU A 203 24.73 -12.02 -22.80
CA GLU A 203 24.94 -10.67 -22.30
C GLU A 203 23.73 -9.79 -22.60
N THR A 204 23.24 -9.09 -21.57
CA THR A 204 22.13 -8.14 -21.69
C THR A 204 22.57 -6.76 -21.27
N ASP A 205 22.07 -5.75 -21.94
CA ASP A 205 22.30 -4.36 -21.59
C ASP A 205 21.46 -3.97 -20.37
N VAL A 206 22.10 -3.37 -19.37
CA VAL A 206 21.45 -2.79 -18.21
C VAL A 206 21.55 -1.28 -18.31
N LEU A 207 20.40 -0.62 -18.45
CA LEU A 207 20.33 0.83 -18.53
C LEU A 207 20.16 1.45 -17.13
N PHE A 208 20.91 2.54 -16.89
CA PHE A 208 20.69 3.45 -15.77
C PHE A 208 19.86 4.60 -16.24
N TYR A 209 18.92 5.04 -15.44
CA TYR A 209 17.97 6.04 -15.86
C TYR A 209 17.42 6.84 -14.68
N ASP A 210 16.93 8.02 -15.02
CA ASP A 210 16.04 8.81 -14.19
C ASP A 210 14.72 9.00 -14.94
N ILE A 211 13.61 8.74 -14.28
CA ILE A 211 12.26 8.98 -14.78
C ILE A 211 11.61 10.03 -13.90
N VAL A 212 10.98 11.01 -14.53
CA VAL A 212 10.10 11.97 -13.90
C VAL A 212 8.71 11.79 -14.48
N GLN A 213 7.73 11.53 -13.62
CA GLN A 213 6.32 11.52 -14.00
C GLN A 213 5.63 12.76 -13.47
N THR A 214 4.86 13.40 -14.33
CA THR A 214 3.98 14.51 -13.95
C THR A 214 2.55 14.09 -14.19
N ILE A 215 1.73 14.21 -13.17
CA ILE A 215 0.31 13.85 -13.17
C ILE A 215 -0.48 15.13 -12.94
N ARG A 216 -1.47 15.40 -13.79
CA ARG A 216 -2.31 16.59 -13.68
C ARG A 216 -3.74 16.32 -14.17
N PRO A 217 -4.75 16.97 -13.60
CA PRO A 217 -6.05 17.07 -14.20
C PRO A 217 -5.97 17.78 -15.56
N THR A 218 -6.87 17.47 -16.48
CA THR A 218 -6.85 18.06 -17.84
C THR A 218 -7.76 19.29 -17.97
N GLY A 219 -8.82 19.38 -17.16
CA GLY A 219 -9.69 20.54 -17.14
C GLY A 219 -9.01 21.73 -16.45
N ALA A 220 -9.18 22.93 -17.01
CA ALA A 220 -8.59 24.15 -16.45
C ALA A 220 -9.05 24.44 -15.01
N ASP A 221 -10.25 24.04 -14.69
CA ASP A 221 -10.89 24.24 -13.39
C ASP A 221 -10.85 22.99 -12.50
N ASP A 222 -10.34 21.90 -13.02
CA ASP A 222 -10.17 20.67 -12.26
C ASP A 222 -9.01 20.79 -11.27
N CYS A 223 -9.07 19.99 -10.21
CA CYS A 223 -8.05 20.04 -9.18
C CYS A 223 -7.60 18.65 -8.71
N ILE A 224 -6.40 18.61 -8.18
CA ILE A 224 -5.84 17.47 -7.44
C ILE A 224 -5.02 18.01 -6.27
N SER A 225 -5.25 17.48 -5.08
CA SER A 225 -4.54 17.88 -3.87
C SER A 225 -3.96 16.66 -3.18
N GLU A 226 -2.68 16.74 -2.84
CA GLU A 226 -2.00 15.73 -2.03
C GLU A 226 -2.34 15.94 -0.57
N LEU A 227 -2.74 14.87 0.09
CA LEU A 227 -2.99 14.83 1.52
C LEU A 227 -1.91 13.95 2.17
N GLN A 228 -1.26 14.48 3.18
CA GLN A 228 -0.43 13.65 4.03
C GLN A 228 -1.35 12.85 4.95
N SER A 229 -1.43 11.55 4.75
CA SER A 229 -2.09 10.69 5.71
C SER A 229 -1.11 10.35 6.82
N ASP A 230 -1.55 10.52 8.07
CA ASP A 230 -0.85 9.88 9.19
C ASP A 230 -1.12 8.37 9.09
N PRO A 231 -0.10 7.55 8.80
CA PRO A 231 -0.29 6.10 8.64
C PRO A 231 -0.82 5.43 9.91
N THR A 232 -0.67 6.10 11.07
CA THR A 232 -1.13 5.59 12.36
C THR A 232 -2.59 5.96 12.64
N SER A 233 -3.11 7.02 12.03
CA SER A 233 -4.47 7.50 12.29
C SER A 233 -5.53 6.66 11.61
N GLY A 234 -5.20 5.97 10.49
CA GLY A 234 -6.18 5.22 9.70
C GLY A 234 -7.32 6.09 9.12
N ILE A 235 -7.15 7.42 9.16
CA ILE A 235 -8.19 8.37 8.74
C ILE A 235 -8.50 8.18 7.26
N LYS A 236 -9.78 8.00 6.96
CA LYS A 236 -10.28 7.86 5.59
C LYS A 236 -10.75 9.22 5.07
N ILE A 237 -10.47 9.46 3.80
CA ILE A 237 -10.99 10.64 3.10
C ILE A 237 -12.50 10.45 2.90
N ARG A 238 -13.31 11.27 3.55
CA ARG A 238 -14.77 11.22 3.49
C ARG A 238 -15.38 12.19 2.50
N HIS A 239 -14.70 13.31 2.26
CA HIS A 239 -15.22 14.39 1.44
C HIS A 239 -14.22 14.82 0.37
N GLY A 240 -14.75 15.14 -0.80
CA GLY A 240 -13.99 15.77 -1.88
C GLY A 240 -13.61 17.22 -1.53
N SER A 241 -12.46 17.65 -2.04
CA SER A 241 -11.92 18.99 -1.86
C SER A 241 -11.94 19.78 -3.16
N ASP A 242 -12.08 21.09 -3.06
CA ASP A 242 -11.91 22.05 -4.16
C ASP A 242 -10.47 22.62 -4.23
N GLU A 243 -9.61 22.18 -3.33
CA GLU A 243 -8.22 22.64 -3.27
C GLU A 243 -7.35 22.02 -4.37
N GLY A 244 -6.26 22.70 -4.70
CA GLY A 244 -5.29 22.20 -5.67
C GLY A 244 -5.64 22.46 -7.12
N ARG A 245 -6.42 23.50 -7.43
CA ARG A 245 -6.69 23.94 -8.81
C ARG A 245 -5.37 24.25 -9.52
N GLY A 246 -5.20 23.66 -10.72
CA GLY A 246 -3.97 23.80 -11.49
C GLY A 246 -2.74 23.11 -10.90
N ALA A 247 -2.89 22.38 -9.79
CA ALA A 247 -1.81 21.62 -9.19
C ALA A 247 -1.40 20.42 -10.07
N ARG A 248 -0.14 20.05 -9.93
CA ARG A 248 0.43 18.88 -10.55
C ARG A 248 1.20 18.06 -9.52
N ILE A 249 1.11 16.75 -9.64
CA ILE A 249 1.89 15.82 -8.83
C ILE A 249 3.13 15.43 -9.61
N VAL A 250 4.30 15.50 -9.01
CA VAL A 250 5.57 15.10 -9.63
C VAL A 250 6.14 13.93 -8.85
N ARG A 251 6.46 12.84 -9.53
CA ARG A 251 7.10 11.65 -8.94
C ARG A 251 8.38 11.32 -9.70
N ARG A 252 9.38 10.87 -8.97
CA ARG A 252 10.69 10.57 -9.53
C ARG A 252 11.14 9.18 -9.14
N GLN A 253 11.77 8.50 -10.09
CA GLN A 253 12.42 7.21 -9.86
C GLN A 253 13.73 7.16 -10.62
N GLY A 254 14.77 6.65 -9.98
CA GLY A 254 16.06 6.45 -10.63
C GLY A 254 16.63 5.05 -10.38
N ARG A 255 17.32 4.50 -11.38
CA ARG A 255 18.04 3.23 -11.29
C ARG A 255 19.54 3.45 -11.35
N ARG A 256 20.29 2.83 -10.45
CA ARG A 256 21.76 2.83 -10.42
C ARG A 256 22.35 1.44 -10.19
N LYS A 257 23.62 1.31 -10.61
CA LYS A 257 24.50 0.23 -10.19
C LYS A 257 24.86 0.43 -8.72
N ARG A 258 24.82 -0.62 -7.92
CA ARG A 258 25.23 -0.62 -6.52
C ARG A 258 26.30 -1.69 -6.31
N PHE A 259 27.21 -1.40 -5.38
CA PHE A 259 28.23 -2.32 -4.94
C PHE A 259 27.97 -2.71 -3.48
N SER A 260 28.07 -3.99 -3.17
CA SER A 260 28.03 -4.51 -1.81
C SER A 260 29.16 -5.52 -1.62
N MET A 261 29.39 -5.96 -0.38
CA MET A 261 30.40 -7.00 -0.08
C MET A 261 30.13 -8.33 -0.80
N GLY A 262 28.93 -8.53 -1.35
CA GLY A 262 28.56 -9.73 -2.17
C GLY A 262 28.63 -9.51 -3.67
N GLY A 263 29.19 -8.39 -4.16
CA GLY A 263 29.32 -8.07 -5.57
C GLY A 263 28.42 -6.94 -6.05
N GLU A 264 28.37 -6.75 -7.37
CA GLU A 264 27.53 -5.73 -8.01
C GLU A 264 26.07 -6.15 -8.05
N TRP A 265 25.18 -5.23 -7.70
CA TRP A 265 23.75 -5.41 -7.91
C TRP A 265 23.10 -4.12 -8.39
N TYR A 266 21.97 -4.26 -9.09
CA TYR A 266 21.23 -3.16 -9.67
C TYR A 266 19.99 -2.91 -8.85
N GLY A 267 19.77 -1.67 -8.44
CA GLY A 267 18.62 -1.31 -7.61
C GLY A 267 18.11 0.09 -7.90
N LYS A 268 16.98 0.42 -7.29
CA LYS A 268 16.45 1.79 -7.29
C LYS A 268 17.45 2.70 -6.60
N ARG A 269 17.76 3.83 -7.23
CA ARG A 269 18.61 4.89 -6.65
C ARG A 269 17.80 5.74 -5.69
N PHE A 270 16.63 6.11 -6.14
CA PHE A 270 15.61 6.81 -5.42
C PHE A 270 14.24 6.40 -5.96
N ASP A 271 13.26 6.50 -5.12
CA ASP A 271 11.86 6.25 -5.44
C ASP A 271 11.04 7.15 -4.52
N ASP A 272 10.39 8.15 -5.08
CA ASP A 272 9.61 9.12 -4.33
C ASP A 272 8.22 8.58 -3.95
N THR A 273 7.88 7.35 -4.35
CA THR A 273 6.58 6.77 -4.01
C THR A 273 6.46 6.50 -2.52
N ASP A 274 5.33 6.91 -1.95
CA ASP A 274 5.00 6.68 -0.54
C ASP A 274 3.59 6.09 -0.44
N GLU A 275 3.47 4.88 0.08
CA GLU A 275 2.19 4.18 0.20
C GLU A 275 1.19 4.88 1.13
N ASN A 276 1.68 5.78 1.98
CA ASN A 276 0.85 6.55 2.92
C ASN A 276 0.29 7.83 2.31
N ARG A 277 0.71 8.23 1.11
CA ARG A 277 0.14 9.38 0.43
C ARG A 277 -1.27 9.10 -0.06
N CYS A 278 -2.09 10.12 0.03
CA CYS A 278 -3.45 10.11 -0.46
C CYS A 278 -3.73 11.38 -1.23
N TYR A 279 -4.72 11.35 -2.11
CA TYR A 279 -5.11 12.52 -2.89
C TYR A 279 -6.62 12.65 -2.90
N THR A 280 -7.11 13.88 -2.90
CA THR A 280 -8.44 14.22 -3.39
C THR A 280 -8.34 14.84 -4.77
N PHE A 281 -9.36 14.64 -5.57
CA PHE A 281 -9.44 15.28 -6.88
C PHE A 281 -10.89 15.67 -7.21
N ARG A 282 -11.00 16.66 -8.08
CA ARG A 282 -12.25 17.09 -8.71
C ARG A 282 -12.02 17.17 -10.22
N ILE A 283 -12.92 16.57 -10.99
CA ILE A 283 -12.84 16.49 -12.45
C ILE A 283 -14.15 16.92 -13.09
N ARG A 284 -14.10 17.25 -14.39
CA ARG A 284 -15.25 17.69 -15.21
C ARG A 284 -15.96 18.89 -14.61
N SER A 285 -15.18 19.82 -14.07
CA SER A 285 -15.69 21.05 -13.46
C SER A 285 -16.24 21.98 -14.53
N ARG A 286 -17.49 22.44 -14.34
CA ARG A 286 -18.11 23.47 -15.14
C ARG A 286 -18.73 24.51 -14.22
N TYR A 287 -18.64 25.76 -14.61
CA TYR A 287 -19.22 26.88 -13.90
C TYR A 287 -20.38 27.47 -14.70
N ASP A 288 -21.40 27.95 -14.00
CA ASP A 288 -22.48 28.69 -14.60
C ASP A 288 -22.05 30.14 -14.97
N GLU A 289 -22.93 30.90 -15.61
CA GLU A 289 -22.69 32.27 -16.01
C GLU A 289 -22.45 33.22 -14.80
N ARG A 290 -22.82 32.80 -13.61
CA ARG A 290 -22.63 33.54 -12.35
C ARG A 290 -21.31 33.15 -11.64
N GLY A 291 -20.57 32.22 -12.19
CA GLY A 291 -19.32 31.72 -11.61
C GLY A 291 -19.51 30.68 -10.48
N ASN A 292 -20.71 30.12 -10.32
CA ASN A 292 -20.96 29.02 -9.40
C ASN A 292 -20.59 27.69 -10.06
N LEU A 293 -20.09 26.74 -9.30
CA LEU A 293 -19.81 25.39 -9.78
C LEU A 293 -21.15 24.68 -10.10
N ALA A 294 -21.41 24.45 -11.39
CA ALA A 294 -22.63 23.84 -11.89
C ALA A 294 -22.53 22.32 -12.08
N GLU A 295 -21.31 21.82 -12.38
CA GLU A 295 -21.03 20.40 -12.51
C GLU A 295 -19.60 20.10 -12.07
N ALA A 296 -19.41 19.02 -11.36
CA ALA A 296 -18.13 18.44 -11.02
C ALA A 296 -18.31 17.02 -10.51
N ARG A 297 -17.27 16.21 -10.56
CA ARG A 297 -17.21 14.90 -9.87
C ARG A 297 -16.02 14.87 -8.96
N TYR A 298 -16.22 14.32 -7.78
CA TYR A 298 -15.21 14.24 -6.75
C TYR A 298 -14.70 12.81 -6.59
N GLY A 299 -13.44 12.69 -6.25
CA GLY A 299 -12.84 11.41 -5.99
C GLY A 299 -11.62 11.47 -5.08
N LYS A 300 -11.13 10.29 -4.78
CA LYS A 300 -9.92 10.09 -3.95
C LYS A 300 -9.02 9.01 -4.51
N ILE A 301 -7.75 9.10 -4.18
CA ILE A 301 -6.74 8.08 -4.46
C ILE A 301 -6.10 7.70 -3.14
N TYR A 302 -6.05 6.39 -2.84
CA TYR A 302 -5.30 5.85 -1.72
C TYR A 302 -4.01 5.20 -2.19
N GLY A 303 -2.93 5.47 -1.43
CA GLY A 303 -1.59 5.17 -1.85
C GLY A 303 -1.10 6.16 -2.90
N ASP A 304 0.13 6.01 -3.32
CA ASP A 304 0.74 6.91 -4.30
C ASP A 304 0.52 6.40 -5.74
N PHE A 305 0.80 7.26 -6.70
CA PHE A 305 1.02 6.87 -8.07
C PHE A 305 2.33 6.07 -8.14
N LYS A 306 2.19 4.75 -8.23
CA LYS A 306 3.34 3.84 -8.35
C LYS A 306 3.72 3.70 -9.82
N PHE A 307 4.98 3.90 -10.13
CA PHE A 307 5.51 3.67 -11.46
C PHE A 307 6.82 2.91 -11.43
N GLU A 308 7.12 2.23 -12.50
CA GLU A 308 8.33 1.43 -12.63
C GLU A 308 8.81 1.41 -14.08
N GLY A 309 10.08 1.73 -14.28
CA GLY A 309 10.74 1.65 -15.59
C GLY A 309 11.52 0.36 -15.75
N HIS A 310 11.14 -0.45 -16.72
CA HIS A 310 11.88 -1.61 -17.21
C HIS A 310 12.35 -1.34 -18.63
N LEU A 311 13.33 -0.45 -18.75
CA LEU A 311 13.73 0.09 -20.07
C LEU A 311 14.46 -0.93 -20.95
N ASP A 312 15.11 -1.91 -20.34
CA ASP A 312 15.63 -3.11 -21.01
C ASP A 312 14.52 -3.88 -21.78
N ARG A 313 13.26 -3.68 -21.37
CA ARG A 313 12.06 -4.24 -22.00
C ARG A 313 11.18 -3.20 -22.68
N GLY A 314 11.58 -1.94 -22.70
CA GLY A 314 10.79 -0.83 -23.25
C GLY A 314 9.48 -0.57 -22.49
N ILE A 315 9.45 -0.82 -21.16
CA ILE A 315 8.23 -0.73 -20.36
C ILE A 315 8.39 0.37 -19.33
N ILE A 316 7.43 1.29 -19.27
CA ILE A 316 7.12 2.09 -18.10
C ILE A 316 5.71 1.71 -17.67
N SER A 317 5.53 1.36 -16.42
CA SER A 317 4.21 1.07 -15.84
C SER A 317 3.77 2.20 -14.94
N VAL A 318 2.48 2.48 -14.91
CA VAL A 318 1.85 3.32 -13.89
C VAL A 318 0.70 2.55 -13.26
N ARG A 319 0.57 2.68 -11.93
CA ARG A 319 -0.46 1.98 -11.18
C ARG A 319 -0.92 2.84 -10.01
N PHE A 320 -2.23 2.97 -9.84
CA PHE A 320 -2.87 3.59 -8.68
C PHE A 320 -4.31 3.08 -8.52
N LEU A 321 -4.90 3.35 -7.37
CA LEU A 321 -6.28 2.98 -7.04
C LEU A 321 -7.06 4.26 -6.77
N TYR A 322 -8.16 4.47 -7.51
CA TYR A 322 -9.03 5.61 -7.26
C TYR A 322 -10.47 5.19 -6.93
N TYR A 323 -11.14 6.08 -6.24
CA TYR A 323 -12.55 6.04 -5.92
C TYR A 323 -13.19 7.32 -6.46
N LEU A 324 -14.24 7.19 -7.22
CA LEU A 324 -14.94 8.33 -7.83
C LEU A 324 -16.42 8.26 -7.47
N ASN A 325 -16.96 9.38 -6.96
CA ASN A 325 -18.39 9.53 -6.83
C ASN A 325 -18.95 9.95 -8.21
N PRO A 326 -19.80 9.12 -8.85
CA PRO A 326 -20.36 9.45 -10.14
C PRO A 326 -21.46 10.52 -10.07
N THR A 327 -22.02 10.79 -8.89
CA THR A 327 -23.07 11.79 -8.70
C THR A 327 -22.47 13.19 -8.79
N PRO A 328 -22.95 14.04 -9.73
CA PRO A 328 -22.44 15.40 -9.84
C PRO A 328 -22.63 16.20 -8.56
N LEU A 329 -21.64 17.03 -8.24
CA LEU A 329 -21.60 17.94 -7.09
C LEU A 329 -21.66 17.28 -5.71
N ASP A 330 -21.85 15.96 -5.64
CA ASP A 330 -21.81 15.24 -4.37
C ASP A 330 -20.36 14.95 -3.96
N ARG A 331 -19.99 15.55 -2.82
CA ARG A 331 -18.63 15.43 -2.25
C ARG A 331 -18.42 14.21 -1.37
N ASN A 332 -19.49 13.41 -1.15
CA ASN A 332 -19.38 12.23 -0.31
C ASN A 332 -18.47 11.19 -0.98
N LEU A 333 -17.43 10.76 -0.28
CA LEU A 333 -16.46 9.77 -0.73
C LEU A 333 -16.38 8.58 0.23
N GLU A 334 -17.38 8.38 1.08
CA GLU A 334 -17.47 7.19 1.93
C GLU A 334 -17.98 6.00 1.11
N TRP A 335 -17.08 5.10 0.76
CA TRP A 335 -17.46 3.89 0.03
C TRP A 335 -18.13 2.86 0.96
N ASP A 336 -19.23 2.27 0.50
CA ASP A 336 -19.98 1.24 1.22
C ASP A 336 -19.26 -0.13 1.31
N MET A 337 -18.08 -0.26 0.71
CA MET A 337 -17.26 -1.48 0.65
C MET A 337 -17.95 -2.70 0.00
N LYS A 338 -19.10 -2.51 -0.57
CA LYS A 338 -19.95 -3.57 -1.16
C LYS A 338 -20.18 -3.36 -2.64
N SER A 339 -20.57 -2.14 -3.01
CA SER A 339 -21.04 -1.81 -4.36
C SER A 339 -19.96 -1.07 -5.14
N ASN A 340 -19.54 -1.63 -6.25
CA ASN A 340 -18.64 -0.97 -7.18
C ASN A 340 -19.38 -0.60 -8.47
N LEU A 341 -19.52 0.69 -8.72
CA LEU A 341 -20.22 1.22 -9.91
C LEU A 341 -19.35 1.24 -11.17
N CYS A 342 -18.10 0.78 -11.10
CA CYS A 342 -17.22 0.69 -12.26
C CYS A 342 -17.73 -0.38 -13.24
N THR A 343 -18.04 0.03 -14.46
CA THR A 343 -18.58 -0.85 -15.51
C THR A 343 -17.53 -1.80 -16.11
N ASN A 344 -16.27 -1.52 -15.92
CA ASN A 344 -15.15 -2.38 -16.38
C ASN A 344 -14.33 -2.91 -15.20
N PRO A 345 -14.83 -3.95 -14.50
CA PRO A 345 -14.20 -4.47 -13.30
C PRO A 345 -12.96 -5.33 -13.57
N SER A 346 -12.51 -5.47 -14.84
CA SER A 346 -11.48 -6.45 -15.26
C SER A 346 -10.16 -6.37 -14.50
N LEU A 347 -10.00 -5.45 -13.55
CA LEU A 347 -8.83 -5.29 -12.70
C LEU A 347 -9.19 -5.05 -11.22
N ALA A 348 -10.42 -5.35 -10.82
CA ALA A 348 -10.85 -5.26 -9.44
C ALA A 348 -10.35 -6.49 -8.63
N ASN A 349 -9.06 -6.60 -8.42
CA ASN A 349 -8.61 -7.30 -7.21
C ASN A 349 -9.11 -6.50 -6.03
N LYS A 350 -9.76 -7.19 -5.07
CA LYS A 350 -10.41 -6.64 -3.89
C LYS A 350 -9.81 -5.28 -3.49
N PRO A 351 -10.55 -4.18 -3.65
CA PRO A 351 -10.08 -2.91 -3.11
C PRO A 351 -9.94 -3.09 -1.61
N MET A 352 -8.78 -2.78 -1.08
CA MET A 352 -8.66 -2.60 0.36
C MET A 352 -9.34 -1.27 0.70
N PRO A 353 -10.22 -1.26 1.68
CA PRO A 353 -10.92 -0.08 2.12
C PRO A 353 -9.99 0.95 2.75
#